data_782a339adfc772533d15c8ba41e5598b
#
_entry.id   782a339adfc772533d15c8ba41e5598b
#
_cell.length_a   1.000
_cell.length_b   1.000
_cell.length_c   1.000
_cell.angle_alpha   90.00
_cell.angle_beta   90.00
_cell.angle_gamma   90.00
#
_symmetry.space_group_name_H-M   'P 1'
#
loop_
_entity.id
_entity.type
_entity.pdbx_description
1 polymer ?
#
loop_
_entity_poly.entity_id
_entity_poly.type
_entity_poly.pdbx_seq_one_letter_code
_entity_poly.pdbx_strand_id
1 'polypeptide(L)'
;MYKRQHLEYVIVSEEQGIEIHWNAEIIRSITQKEMAKRAAYLYEKIVEGGSRAFEIPGSDTIMNELACTKISAPSTDKTDITMQIHDINTGYEPICGFSIKSELGSAPTLLNASGATNFVYEVSGISDELAEQINAIDSKTKILDRIQMITENGTMKYSHMKNKVFSGNLMLIDTYMEEIIAHLLLLYYQNQATDSDKLIRIIEEQNPLGYPRKGIYAYKFKKFLCSIALGMMPSKEWDGHD
;
A
#
# COMPACT_ATOMS: atom_id res chain seq x y z
N MET A 1 -10.47 -1.51 34.96
CA MET A 1 -10.70 -2.04 33.62
C MET A 1 -11.53 -0.99 32.85
N TYR A 2 -10.89 -0.10 32.08
CA TYR A 2 -11.62 0.91 31.31
C TYR A 2 -12.29 0.20 30.14
N LYS A 3 -13.62 0.08 30.14
CA LYS A 3 -14.36 -0.31 28.93
C LYS A 3 -14.11 0.79 27.90
N ARG A 4 -13.43 0.45 26.78
CA ARG A 4 -13.38 1.33 25.62
C ARG A 4 -14.83 1.60 25.20
N GLN A 5 -15.19 2.86 25.12
CA GLN A 5 -16.47 3.27 24.54
C GLN A 5 -16.37 2.93 23.05
N HIS A 6 -17.23 2.05 22.55
CA HIS A 6 -17.26 1.60 21.16
C HIS A 6 -18.44 2.23 20.45
N LEU A 7 -18.14 2.90 19.35
CA LEU A 7 -19.09 3.30 18.34
C LEU A 7 -19.11 2.19 17.27
N GLU A 8 -20.28 1.65 17.00
CA GLU A 8 -20.46 0.56 16.02
C GLU A 8 -21.49 0.99 14.98
N TYR A 9 -21.23 0.63 13.72
CA TYR A 9 -22.16 0.82 12.62
C TYR A 9 -22.68 -0.55 12.20
N VAL A 10 -23.97 -0.79 12.38
CA VAL A 10 -24.59 -2.07 12.07
C VAL A 10 -25.43 -1.93 10.81
N ILE A 11 -25.10 -2.71 9.79
CA ILE A 11 -25.93 -2.82 8.59
C ILE A 11 -27.08 -3.75 8.92
N VAL A 12 -28.31 -3.21 8.98
CA VAL A 12 -29.48 -3.99 9.39
C VAL A 12 -30.06 -4.75 8.20
N SER A 13 -30.25 -4.07 7.07
CA SER A 13 -30.67 -4.66 5.79
C SER A 13 -30.50 -3.64 4.65
N GLU A 14 -30.62 -4.12 3.40
CA GLU A 14 -30.58 -3.21 2.24
C GLU A 14 -31.70 -2.16 2.27
N GLU A 15 -32.86 -2.47 2.85
CA GLU A 15 -33.99 -1.56 2.94
C GLU A 15 -33.93 -0.64 4.17
N GLN A 16 -33.48 -1.15 5.30
CA GLN A 16 -33.47 -0.43 6.57
C GLN A 16 -32.26 0.48 6.76
N GLY A 17 -31.14 0.18 6.11
CA GLY A 17 -29.93 0.99 6.16
C GLY A 17 -28.97 0.64 7.29
N ILE A 18 -28.49 1.66 8.02
CA ILE A 18 -27.46 1.53 9.04
C ILE A 18 -27.98 2.05 10.38
N GLU A 19 -27.75 1.26 11.42
CA GLU A 19 -27.88 1.71 12.81
C GLU A 19 -26.52 2.08 13.38
N ILE A 20 -26.48 3.18 14.12
CA ILE A 20 -25.30 3.63 14.84
C ILE A 20 -25.52 3.32 16.31
N HIS A 21 -24.66 2.47 16.84
CA HIS A 21 -24.72 2.01 18.23
C HIS A 21 -23.61 2.65 19.05
N TRP A 22 -23.94 3.05 20.28
CA TRP A 22 -22.99 3.46 21.30
C TRP A 22 -23.14 2.58 22.52
N ASN A 23 -22.14 1.78 22.86
CA ASN A 23 -22.21 0.80 23.96
C ASN A 23 -23.45 -0.13 23.86
N ALA A 24 -23.74 -0.63 22.66
CA ALA A 24 -24.91 -1.48 22.36
C ALA A 24 -26.27 -0.80 22.41
N GLU A 25 -26.34 0.51 22.56
CA GLU A 25 -27.59 1.29 22.46
C GLU A 25 -27.67 1.98 21.10
N ILE A 26 -28.80 1.87 20.41
CA ILE A 26 -29.01 2.55 19.13
C ILE A 26 -29.16 4.05 19.41
N ILE A 27 -28.19 4.84 18.95
CA ILE A 27 -28.23 6.30 19.07
C ILE A 27 -28.79 6.98 17.83
N ARG A 28 -28.75 6.29 16.68
CA ARG A 28 -29.28 6.81 15.42
C ARG A 28 -29.49 5.69 14.41
N SER A 29 -30.46 5.89 13.51
CA SER A 29 -30.68 5.07 12.33
C SER A 29 -30.67 5.95 11.09
N ILE A 30 -30.04 5.48 10.00
CA ILE A 30 -29.91 6.19 8.73
C ILE A 30 -30.37 5.23 7.64
N THR A 31 -31.33 5.65 6.84
CA THR A 31 -31.84 4.82 5.74
C THR A 31 -30.80 4.70 4.62
N GLN A 32 -30.87 3.60 3.86
CA GLN A 32 -30.00 3.40 2.69
C GLN A 32 -30.07 4.58 1.72
N LYS A 33 -31.27 5.13 1.49
CA LYS A 33 -31.47 6.28 0.59
C LYS A 33 -30.73 7.53 1.09
N GLU A 34 -30.74 7.79 2.38
CA GLU A 34 -30.03 8.91 2.98
C GLU A 34 -28.53 8.69 2.92
N MET A 35 -28.03 7.46 3.21
CA MET A 35 -26.62 7.13 3.06
C MET A 35 -26.15 7.26 1.62
N ALA A 36 -26.91 6.75 0.65
CA ALA A 36 -26.58 6.88 -0.77
C ALA A 36 -26.49 8.35 -1.21
N LYS A 37 -27.41 9.21 -0.71
CA LYS A 37 -27.36 10.65 -1.00
C LYS A 37 -26.10 11.32 -0.42
N ARG A 38 -25.71 10.97 0.81
CA ARG A 38 -24.49 11.49 1.45
C ARG A 38 -23.24 10.99 0.74
N ALA A 39 -23.21 9.71 0.40
CA ALA A 39 -22.10 9.10 -0.34
C ALA A 39 -21.91 9.75 -1.73
N ALA A 40 -23.01 9.99 -2.46
CA ALA A 40 -22.98 10.66 -3.74
C ALA A 40 -22.45 12.10 -3.63
N TYR A 41 -22.88 12.84 -2.62
CA TYR A 41 -22.39 14.18 -2.35
C TYR A 41 -20.89 14.20 -2.02
N LEU A 42 -20.45 13.33 -1.11
CA LEU A 42 -19.04 13.23 -0.74
C LEU A 42 -18.18 12.83 -1.95
N TYR A 43 -18.64 11.88 -2.75
CA TYR A 43 -17.96 11.46 -3.97
C TYR A 43 -17.78 12.60 -4.95
N GLU A 44 -18.85 13.36 -5.24
CA GLU A 44 -18.80 14.54 -6.10
C GLU A 44 -17.75 15.54 -5.60
N LYS A 45 -17.76 15.88 -4.32
CA LYS A 45 -16.82 16.83 -3.72
C LYS A 45 -15.37 16.32 -3.69
N ILE A 46 -15.15 15.02 -3.52
CA ILE A 46 -13.82 14.41 -3.64
C ILE A 46 -13.29 14.52 -5.08
N VAL A 47 -14.12 14.25 -6.07
CA VAL A 47 -13.74 14.38 -7.49
C VAL A 47 -13.42 15.84 -7.85
N GLU A 48 -14.23 16.81 -7.38
CA GLU A 48 -13.99 18.23 -7.58
C GLU A 48 -12.72 18.73 -6.89
N GLY A 49 -12.38 18.19 -5.72
CA GLY A 49 -11.22 18.61 -4.91
C GLY A 49 -9.85 18.25 -5.49
N GLY A 50 -9.80 17.24 -6.37
CA GLY A 50 -8.57 16.82 -7.04
C GLY A 50 -7.54 16.18 -6.09
N SER A 51 -6.25 16.32 -6.40
CA SER A 51 -5.15 15.61 -5.73
C SER A 51 -4.50 16.36 -4.54
N ARG A 52 -4.95 17.57 -4.24
CA ARG A 52 -4.43 18.39 -3.13
C ARG A 52 -5.36 18.31 -1.91
N ALA A 53 -4.88 18.77 -0.76
CA ALA A 53 -5.74 18.97 0.40
C ALA A 53 -6.87 19.94 0.08
N PHE A 54 -8.09 19.57 0.39
CA PHE A 54 -9.31 20.36 0.13
C PHE A 54 -10.29 20.17 1.28
N GLU A 55 -11.22 21.10 1.40
CA GLU A 55 -12.32 21.03 2.36
C GLU A 55 -13.61 20.63 1.65
N ILE A 56 -14.44 19.84 2.32
CA ILE A 56 -15.78 19.47 1.83
C ILE A 56 -16.80 20.31 2.61
N PRO A 57 -17.48 21.26 1.93
CA PRO A 57 -18.54 22.05 2.59
C PRO A 57 -19.60 21.13 3.20
N GLY A 58 -20.00 21.39 4.45
CA GLY A 58 -21.02 20.60 5.14
C GLY A 58 -20.55 19.22 5.64
N SER A 59 -19.26 18.90 5.57
CA SER A 59 -18.69 17.66 6.14
C SER A 59 -19.00 17.52 7.62
N ASP A 60 -19.00 18.61 8.39
CA ASP A 60 -19.33 18.60 9.82
C ASP A 60 -20.77 18.11 10.07
N THR A 61 -21.71 18.48 9.20
CA THR A 61 -23.10 18.01 9.30
C THR A 61 -23.15 16.49 9.09
N ILE A 62 -22.48 15.99 8.04
CA ILE A 62 -22.43 14.55 7.74
C ILE A 62 -21.74 13.80 8.89
N MET A 63 -20.63 14.31 9.41
CA MET A 63 -19.94 13.73 10.55
C MET A 63 -20.84 13.65 11.80
N ASN A 64 -21.52 14.73 12.12
CA ASN A 64 -22.46 14.75 13.25
C ASN A 64 -23.60 13.75 13.07
N GLU A 65 -24.14 13.63 11.85
CA GLU A 65 -25.17 12.65 11.52
C GLU A 65 -24.67 11.21 11.66
N LEU A 66 -23.39 10.96 11.35
CA LEU A 66 -22.73 9.67 11.51
C LEU A 66 -22.14 9.46 12.91
N ALA A 67 -22.37 10.38 13.84
CA ALA A 67 -21.74 10.38 15.17
C ALA A 67 -20.19 10.33 15.14
N CYS A 68 -19.58 10.76 14.05
CA CYS A 68 -18.13 10.86 13.89
C CYS A 68 -17.60 12.12 14.55
N THR A 69 -16.55 11.99 15.37
CA THR A 69 -15.93 13.11 16.08
C THR A 69 -14.64 13.60 15.43
N LYS A 70 -14.07 12.83 14.52
CA LYS A 70 -12.81 13.15 13.83
C LYS A 70 -12.81 12.62 12.39
N ILE A 71 -12.23 13.39 11.47
CA ILE A 71 -12.02 12.98 10.07
C ILE A 71 -10.81 12.04 9.94
N SER A 72 -9.80 12.20 10.80
CA SER A 72 -8.57 11.43 10.72
C SER A 72 -8.43 10.45 11.88
N ALA A 73 -8.06 9.21 11.57
CA ALA A 73 -7.66 8.23 12.56
C ALA A 73 -6.26 8.54 13.12
N PRO A 74 -5.92 8.08 14.33
CA PRO A 74 -4.55 8.11 14.84
C PRO A 74 -3.60 7.40 13.88
N SER A 75 -2.35 7.86 13.78
CA SER A 75 -1.33 7.24 12.92
C SER A 75 -0.98 5.79 13.29
N THR A 76 -1.42 5.34 14.46
CA THR A 76 -1.32 3.94 14.92
C THR A 76 -2.36 3.04 14.25
N ASP A 77 -3.48 3.59 13.80
CA ASP A 77 -4.51 2.84 13.11
C ASP A 77 -4.09 2.68 11.64
N LYS A 78 -3.96 1.43 11.21
CA LYS A 78 -3.44 1.10 9.88
C LYS A 78 -4.54 0.73 8.89
N THR A 79 -5.74 0.55 9.37
CA THR A 79 -6.91 0.18 8.59
C THR A 79 -7.84 1.38 8.43
N ASP A 80 -8.38 1.56 7.23
CA ASP A 80 -9.36 2.61 6.94
C ASP A 80 -10.78 2.19 7.36
N ILE A 81 -11.06 0.88 7.31
CA ILE A 81 -12.32 0.27 7.71
C ILE A 81 -12.02 -0.99 8.51
N THR A 82 -12.73 -1.19 9.62
CA THR A 82 -12.75 -2.45 10.37
C THR A 82 -14.17 -3.00 10.34
N MET A 83 -14.32 -4.26 9.91
CA MET A 83 -15.62 -4.92 9.80
C MET A 83 -15.57 -6.32 10.39
N GLN A 84 -16.66 -6.72 11.05
CA GLN A 84 -16.91 -8.12 11.31
C GLN A 84 -17.60 -8.72 10.08
N ILE A 85 -17.03 -9.79 9.54
CA ILE A 85 -17.55 -10.47 8.35
C ILE A 85 -18.21 -11.77 8.81
N HIS A 86 -19.48 -11.97 8.45
CA HIS A 86 -20.15 -13.25 8.64
C HIS A 86 -19.98 -14.13 7.40
N ASP A 87 -19.17 -15.18 7.50
CA ASP A 87 -19.05 -16.17 6.44
C ASP A 87 -20.18 -17.19 6.55
N ILE A 88 -21.15 -17.08 5.67
CA ILE A 88 -22.36 -17.92 5.64
C ILE A 88 -22.01 -19.42 5.49
N ASN A 89 -20.90 -19.76 4.82
CA ASN A 89 -20.52 -21.14 4.54
C ASN A 89 -19.85 -21.83 5.73
N THR A 90 -19.06 -21.09 6.50
CA THR A 90 -18.30 -21.65 7.63
C THR A 90 -18.86 -21.25 8.99
N GLY A 91 -19.72 -20.23 9.04
CA GLY A 91 -20.21 -19.64 10.29
C GLY A 91 -19.12 -18.88 11.07
N TYR A 92 -17.96 -18.65 10.45
CA TYR A 92 -16.88 -17.88 11.06
C TYR A 92 -17.14 -16.40 10.95
N GLU A 93 -16.86 -15.66 12.01
CA GLU A 93 -17.13 -14.21 12.12
C GLU A 93 -15.86 -13.42 12.47
N PRO A 94 -14.86 -13.38 11.59
CA PRO A 94 -13.64 -12.65 11.86
C PRO A 94 -13.87 -11.14 11.83
N ILE A 95 -13.14 -10.42 12.68
CA ILE A 95 -13.01 -8.96 12.58
C ILE A 95 -11.82 -8.69 11.65
N CYS A 96 -12.08 -8.13 10.48
CA CYS A 96 -11.08 -7.84 9.46
C CYS A 96 -10.89 -6.33 9.28
N GLY A 97 -9.64 -5.92 9.12
CA GLY A 97 -9.27 -4.55 8.79
C GLY A 97 -9.01 -4.40 7.28
N PHE A 98 -9.52 -3.34 6.68
CA PHE A 98 -9.37 -3.07 5.25
C PHE A 98 -8.75 -1.70 5.01
N SER A 99 -7.86 -1.61 4.03
CA SER A 99 -7.36 -0.33 3.53
C SER A 99 -8.01 0.02 2.21
N ILE A 100 -8.50 1.25 2.10
CA ILE A 100 -9.12 1.76 0.88
C ILE A 100 -8.02 2.19 -0.09
N LYS A 101 -8.07 1.69 -1.32
CA LYS A 101 -7.24 2.14 -2.44
C LYS A 101 -8.14 2.78 -3.48
N SER A 102 -8.01 4.11 -3.61
CA SER A 102 -8.81 4.89 -4.54
C SER A 102 -8.04 5.15 -5.84
N GLU A 103 -8.74 5.05 -6.96
CA GLU A 103 -8.23 5.50 -8.28
C GLU A 103 -8.53 6.99 -8.55
N LEU A 104 -9.18 7.67 -7.62
CA LEU A 104 -9.42 9.11 -7.70
C LEU A 104 -8.14 9.88 -7.37
N GLY A 105 -7.67 10.71 -8.27
CA GLY A 105 -6.44 11.50 -8.11
C GLY A 105 -5.18 10.74 -8.54
N SER A 106 -4.15 10.73 -7.70
CA SER A 106 -2.90 10.01 -7.98
C SER A 106 -3.06 8.51 -7.81
N ALA A 107 -2.36 7.73 -8.63
CA ALA A 107 -2.37 6.27 -8.51
C ALA A 107 -2.01 5.82 -7.08
N PRO A 108 -2.79 4.91 -6.49
CA PRO A 108 -2.53 4.44 -5.13
C PRO A 108 -1.22 3.66 -5.04
N THR A 109 -0.47 3.86 -3.97
CA THR A 109 0.73 3.09 -3.68
C THR A 109 0.40 1.89 -2.82
N LEU A 110 0.94 0.72 -3.15
CA LEU A 110 0.80 -0.49 -2.32
C LEU A 110 1.66 -0.40 -1.06
N LEU A 111 2.90 0.06 -1.22
CA LEU A 111 3.82 0.31 -0.11
C LEU A 111 4.35 1.74 -0.20
N ASN A 112 4.32 2.45 0.92
CA ASN A 112 4.93 3.76 1.00
C ASN A 112 6.45 3.63 1.09
N ALA A 113 7.18 4.44 0.32
CA ALA A 113 8.61 4.58 0.47
C ALA A 113 8.93 5.07 1.90
N SER A 114 9.81 4.35 2.60
CA SER A 114 10.21 4.66 3.96
C SER A 114 11.61 4.12 4.23
N GLY A 115 12.19 4.44 5.39
CA GLY A 115 13.45 3.83 5.83
C GLY A 115 13.41 2.29 5.93
N ALA A 116 12.21 1.70 6.02
CA ALA A 116 12.02 0.25 6.05
C ALA A 116 12.12 -0.42 4.66
N THR A 117 11.97 0.33 3.57
CA THR A 117 11.96 -0.21 2.19
C THR A 117 13.26 0.09 1.43
N ASN A 118 14.37 0.23 2.12
CA ASN A 118 15.66 0.54 1.50
C ASN A 118 16.39 -0.73 1.06
N PHE A 119 16.60 -0.85 -0.25
CA PHE A 119 17.42 -1.87 -0.89
C PHE A 119 18.84 -1.33 -1.09
N VAL A 120 19.86 -2.13 -0.78
CA VAL A 120 21.27 -1.77 -0.92
C VAL A 120 21.85 -2.49 -2.13
N TYR A 121 22.52 -1.72 -2.97
CA TYR A 121 23.21 -2.23 -4.16
C TYR A 121 24.71 -1.99 -4.02
N GLU A 122 25.48 -2.97 -4.39
CA GLU A 122 26.92 -2.86 -4.52
C GLU A 122 27.25 -2.32 -5.90
N VAL A 123 28.06 -1.26 -5.94
CA VAL A 123 28.55 -0.64 -7.17
C VAL A 123 30.02 -0.99 -7.34
N SER A 124 30.39 -1.46 -8.52
CA SER A 124 31.78 -1.79 -8.84
C SER A 124 32.17 -1.31 -10.23
N GLY A 125 33.48 -1.15 -10.46
CA GLY A 125 34.04 -0.73 -11.74
C GLY A 125 34.04 0.79 -11.98
N ILE A 126 33.71 1.61 -10.97
CA ILE A 126 33.83 3.08 -11.03
C ILE A 126 35.02 3.56 -10.21
N SER A 127 35.66 4.67 -10.63
CA SER A 127 36.73 5.32 -9.86
C SER A 127 36.15 6.22 -8.75
N ASP A 128 37.01 6.58 -7.78
CA ASP A 128 36.64 7.49 -6.71
C ASP A 128 36.21 8.86 -7.25
N GLU A 129 36.92 9.37 -8.27
CA GLU A 129 36.58 10.66 -8.90
C GLU A 129 35.20 10.60 -9.58
N LEU A 130 34.88 9.48 -10.23
CA LEU A 130 33.54 9.29 -10.83
C LEU A 130 32.47 9.14 -9.77
N ALA A 131 32.76 8.46 -8.66
CA ALA A 131 31.84 8.36 -7.54
C ALA A 131 31.52 9.73 -6.92
N GLU A 132 32.52 10.64 -6.79
CA GLU A 132 32.30 12.01 -6.37
C GLU A 132 31.42 12.79 -7.34
N GLN A 133 31.65 12.66 -8.65
CA GLN A 133 30.80 13.29 -9.67
C GLN A 133 29.34 12.79 -9.59
N ILE A 134 29.13 11.48 -9.46
CA ILE A 134 27.81 10.88 -9.30
C ILE A 134 27.10 11.41 -8.05
N ASN A 135 27.83 11.50 -6.93
CA ASN A 135 27.27 12.01 -5.68
C ASN A 135 26.93 13.51 -5.75
N ALA A 136 27.65 14.28 -6.55
CA ALA A 136 27.40 15.71 -6.77
C ALA A 136 26.15 16.01 -7.62
N ILE A 137 25.57 15.01 -8.33
CA ILE A 137 24.36 15.21 -9.11
C ILE A 137 23.21 15.61 -8.20
N ASP A 138 22.61 16.80 -8.43
CA ASP A 138 21.45 17.33 -7.69
C ASP A 138 20.37 17.86 -8.65
N SER A 139 20.10 17.14 -9.71
CA SER A 139 19.00 17.40 -10.66
C SER A 139 17.64 16.95 -10.07
N LYS A 140 16.56 17.34 -10.73
CA LYS A 140 15.20 16.82 -10.41
C LYS A 140 15.10 15.32 -10.66
N THR A 141 15.92 14.78 -11.54
CA THR A 141 16.01 13.37 -11.96
C THR A 141 17.23 12.65 -11.36
N LYS A 142 17.80 13.20 -10.29
CA LYS A 142 19.08 12.75 -9.72
C LYS A 142 19.23 11.24 -9.49
N ILE A 143 18.15 10.53 -9.13
CA ILE A 143 18.22 9.08 -8.95
C ILE A 143 18.44 8.39 -10.29
N LEU A 144 17.68 8.76 -11.31
CA LEU A 144 17.84 8.24 -12.66
C LEU A 144 19.22 8.55 -13.22
N ASP A 145 19.65 9.83 -13.14
CA ASP A 145 20.92 10.30 -13.68
C ASP A 145 22.11 9.59 -13.02
N ARG A 146 22.06 9.39 -11.68
CA ARG A 146 23.08 8.65 -10.93
C ARG A 146 23.14 7.18 -11.34
N ILE A 147 21.99 6.51 -11.42
CA ILE A 147 21.93 5.10 -11.84
C ILE A 147 22.44 4.95 -13.26
N GLN A 148 22.08 5.85 -14.16
CA GLN A 148 22.55 5.83 -15.54
C GLN A 148 24.08 5.96 -15.60
N MET A 149 24.67 6.95 -14.91
CA MET A 149 26.14 7.09 -14.87
C MET A 149 26.84 5.87 -14.27
N ILE A 150 26.25 5.24 -13.23
CA ILE A 150 26.81 4.00 -12.68
C ILE A 150 26.77 2.88 -13.70
N THR A 151 25.64 2.67 -14.38
CA THR A 151 25.47 1.54 -15.31
C THR A 151 26.21 1.71 -16.64
N GLU A 152 26.51 2.95 -17.04
CA GLU A 152 27.34 3.24 -18.22
C GLU A 152 28.85 3.00 -17.97
N ASN A 153 29.33 3.09 -16.73
CA ASN A 153 30.73 3.05 -16.38
C ASN A 153 31.13 1.86 -15.50
N GLY A 154 30.17 1.17 -14.94
CA GLY A 154 30.40 0.07 -14.00
C GLY A 154 29.23 -0.88 -13.94
N THR A 155 29.10 -1.57 -12.81
CA THR A 155 28.02 -2.51 -12.55
C THR A 155 27.34 -2.19 -11.24
N MET A 156 26.04 -2.52 -11.16
CA MET A 156 25.21 -2.34 -9.99
C MET A 156 24.49 -3.66 -9.71
N LYS A 157 24.77 -4.27 -8.57
CA LYS A 157 24.17 -5.55 -8.16
C LYS A 157 23.46 -5.41 -6.83
N TYR A 158 22.30 -6.05 -6.68
CA TYR A 158 21.63 -6.15 -5.40
C TYR A 158 22.55 -6.85 -4.39
N SER A 159 22.68 -6.28 -3.20
CA SER A 159 23.48 -6.82 -2.10
C SER A 159 22.58 -7.33 -0.98
N HIS A 160 21.81 -6.46 -0.35
CA HIS A 160 20.94 -6.82 0.76
C HIS A 160 19.88 -5.75 1.01
N MET A 161 18.91 -6.09 1.83
CA MET A 161 17.95 -5.14 2.37
C MET A 161 18.43 -4.56 3.70
N LYS A 162 18.34 -3.23 3.86
CA LYS A 162 18.78 -2.55 5.09
C LYS A 162 17.91 -2.94 6.30
N ASN A 163 16.61 -3.08 6.11
CA ASN A 163 15.67 -3.41 7.17
C ASN A 163 15.48 -4.92 7.31
N LYS A 164 15.86 -5.48 8.47
CA LYS A 164 15.78 -6.93 8.72
C LYS A 164 14.36 -7.46 8.86
N VAL A 165 13.42 -6.64 9.33
CA VAL A 165 12.01 -7.02 9.47
C VAL A 165 11.42 -7.21 8.08
N PHE A 166 11.59 -6.24 7.18
CA PHE A 166 11.06 -6.39 5.83
C PHE A 166 11.75 -7.51 5.04
N SER A 167 13.06 -7.68 5.25
CA SER A 167 13.81 -8.82 4.71
C SER A 167 13.16 -10.15 5.14
N GLY A 168 12.91 -10.32 6.45
CA GLY A 168 12.24 -11.51 6.97
C GLY A 168 10.84 -11.73 6.38
N ASN A 169 10.04 -10.68 6.28
CA ASN A 169 8.70 -10.74 5.68
C ASN A 169 8.75 -11.17 4.20
N LEU A 170 9.70 -10.63 3.43
CA LEU A 170 9.88 -11.02 2.03
C LEU A 170 10.35 -12.47 1.90
N MET A 171 11.26 -12.90 2.76
CA MET A 171 11.75 -14.29 2.80
C MET A 171 10.64 -15.28 3.18
N LEU A 172 9.71 -14.90 4.04
CA LEU A 172 8.55 -15.72 4.38
C LEU A 172 7.63 -15.95 3.16
N ILE A 173 7.52 -14.95 2.27
CA ILE A 173 6.74 -15.09 1.02
C ILE A 173 7.49 -15.99 0.03
N ASP A 174 8.78 -15.74 -0.19
CA ASP A 174 9.66 -16.50 -1.08
C ASP A 174 11.13 -16.15 -0.81
N THR A 175 12.00 -17.15 -0.80
CA THR A 175 13.44 -17.00 -0.51
C THR A 175 14.13 -15.96 -1.39
N TYR A 176 13.70 -15.80 -2.64
CA TYR A 176 14.28 -14.85 -3.60
C TYR A 176 13.43 -13.58 -3.78
N MET A 177 12.45 -13.34 -2.94
CA MET A 177 11.54 -12.20 -3.11
C MET A 177 12.27 -10.87 -3.01
N GLU A 178 13.23 -10.73 -2.10
CA GLU A 178 14.06 -9.52 -2.00
C GLU A 178 14.74 -9.19 -3.32
N GLU A 179 15.39 -10.18 -3.93
CA GLU A 179 16.15 -10.01 -5.15
C GLU A 179 15.23 -9.71 -6.34
N ILE A 180 14.08 -10.35 -6.41
CA ILE A 180 13.06 -10.06 -7.44
C ILE A 180 12.59 -8.60 -7.33
N ILE A 181 12.24 -8.15 -6.12
CA ILE A 181 11.80 -6.76 -5.90
C ILE A 181 12.94 -5.78 -6.19
N ALA A 182 14.17 -6.10 -5.79
CA ALA A 182 15.33 -5.27 -6.10
C ALA A 182 15.55 -5.09 -7.61
N HIS A 183 15.45 -6.15 -8.40
CA HIS A 183 15.51 -6.06 -9.86
C HIS A 183 14.38 -5.20 -10.45
N LEU A 184 13.14 -5.40 -9.99
CA LEU A 184 12.00 -4.60 -10.45
C LEU A 184 12.17 -3.11 -10.12
N LEU A 185 12.67 -2.79 -8.91
CA LEU A 185 12.97 -1.41 -8.51
C LEU A 185 14.09 -0.80 -9.35
N LEU A 186 15.13 -1.55 -9.66
CA LEU A 186 16.21 -1.06 -10.50
C LEU A 186 15.71 -0.74 -11.90
N LEU A 187 14.91 -1.61 -12.52
CA LEU A 187 14.27 -1.37 -13.82
C LEU A 187 13.37 -0.13 -13.79
N TYR A 188 12.59 0.04 -12.72
CA TYR A 188 11.76 1.22 -12.53
C TYR A 188 12.58 2.51 -12.46
N TYR A 189 13.63 2.54 -11.63
CA TYR A 189 14.50 3.71 -11.50
C TYR A 189 15.41 3.95 -12.70
N GLN A 190 15.62 2.96 -13.57
CA GLN A 190 16.23 3.12 -14.87
C GLN A 190 15.25 3.61 -15.95
N ASN A 191 14.01 3.92 -15.56
CA ASN A 191 12.95 4.37 -16.46
C ASN A 191 12.62 3.39 -17.60
N GLN A 192 12.85 2.08 -17.37
CA GLN A 192 12.53 1.04 -18.34
C GLN A 192 11.01 0.85 -18.51
N ALA A 193 10.29 0.95 -17.39
CA ALA A 193 8.84 1.00 -17.36
C ALA A 193 8.35 1.57 -16.01
N THR A 194 7.12 2.10 -15.98
CA THR A 194 6.44 2.57 -14.76
C THR A 194 5.26 1.68 -14.37
N ASP A 195 4.89 0.77 -15.23
CA ASP A 195 3.79 -0.16 -15.11
C ASP A 195 4.31 -1.53 -14.66
N SER A 196 3.67 -2.14 -13.65
CA SER A 196 4.13 -3.40 -13.06
C SER A 196 4.11 -4.56 -14.05
N ASP A 197 3.12 -4.62 -14.95
CA ASP A 197 3.03 -5.70 -15.94
C ASP A 197 4.20 -5.61 -16.95
N LYS A 198 4.57 -4.39 -17.34
CA LYS A 198 5.73 -4.18 -18.22
C LYS A 198 7.03 -4.53 -17.53
N LEU A 199 7.20 -4.11 -16.26
CA LEU A 199 8.38 -4.46 -15.46
C LEU A 199 8.52 -5.98 -15.31
N ILE A 200 7.41 -6.68 -15.07
CA ILE A 200 7.40 -8.15 -14.97
C ILE A 200 7.78 -8.79 -16.31
N ARG A 201 7.31 -8.29 -17.44
CA ARG A 201 7.73 -8.80 -18.77
C ARG A 201 9.22 -8.63 -19.00
N ILE A 202 9.78 -7.46 -18.66
CA ILE A 202 11.20 -7.20 -18.81
C ILE A 202 12.03 -8.16 -17.94
N ILE A 203 11.70 -8.34 -16.66
CA ILE A 203 12.44 -9.25 -15.78
C ILE A 203 12.30 -10.72 -16.22
N GLU A 204 11.14 -11.14 -16.75
CA GLU A 204 10.94 -12.47 -17.34
C GLU A 204 11.85 -12.71 -18.56
N GLU A 205 12.07 -11.69 -19.37
CA GLU A 205 12.96 -11.76 -20.54
C GLU A 205 14.43 -11.77 -20.13
N GLN A 206 14.82 -10.93 -19.18
CA GLN A 206 16.19 -10.85 -18.66
C GLN A 206 16.57 -12.08 -17.83
N ASN A 207 15.60 -12.66 -17.14
CA ASN A 207 15.76 -13.83 -16.27
C ASN A 207 17.00 -13.80 -15.35
N PRO A 208 17.17 -12.76 -14.52
CA PRO A 208 18.40 -12.57 -13.73
C PRO A 208 18.67 -13.69 -12.73
N LEU A 209 17.65 -14.41 -12.29
CA LEU A 209 17.75 -15.54 -11.34
C LEU A 209 17.84 -16.91 -12.05
N GLY A 210 17.86 -16.95 -13.36
CA GLY A 210 18.04 -18.19 -14.13
C GLY A 210 16.89 -19.19 -13.97
N TYR A 211 15.65 -18.74 -13.79
CA TYR A 211 14.52 -19.66 -13.68
C TYR A 211 14.29 -20.48 -14.95
N PRO A 212 13.94 -21.78 -14.83
CA PRO A 212 13.89 -22.71 -15.95
C PRO A 212 12.68 -22.49 -16.88
N ARG A 213 11.69 -21.69 -16.48
CA ARG A 213 10.50 -21.42 -17.29
C ARG A 213 9.97 -20.01 -17.07
N LYS A 214 9.27 -19.48 -18.06
CA LYS A 214 8.54 -18.20 -17.95
C LYS A 214 7.37 -18.30 -16.98
N GLY A 215 6.95 -17.14 -16.47
CA GLY A 215 5.80 -16.99 -15.57
C GLY A 215 6.14 -17.16 -14.08
N ILE A 216 7.39 -17.50 -13.74
CA ILE A 216 7.80 -17.65 -12.33
C ILE A 216 7.89 -16.30 -11.63
N TYR A 217 8.47 -15.26 -12.27
CA TYR A 217 8.52 -13.91 -11.70
C TYR A 217 7.12 -13.35 -11.50
N ALA A 218 6.25 -13.47 -12.51
CA ALA A 218 4.85 -13.03 -12.43
C ALA A 218 4.11 -13.72 -11.28
N TYR A 219 4.27 -15.03 -11.14
CA TYR A 219 3.65 -15.80 -10.06
C TYR A 219 4.13 -15.35 -8.67
N LYS A 220 5.45 -15.21 -8.50
CA LYS A 220 6.04 -14.78 -7.23
C LYS A 220 5.66 -13.34 -6.88
N PHE A 221 5.67 -12.44 -7.85
CA PHE A 221 5.23 -11.06 -7.67
C PHE A 221 3.75 -10.97 -7.29
N LYS A 222 2.89 -11.81 -7.90
CA LYS A 222 1.48 -11.89 -7.49
C LYS A 222 1.33 -12.33 -6.03
N LYS A 223 2.13 -13.28 -5.54
CA LYS A 223 2.15 -13.65 -4.11
C LYS A 223 2.53 -12.47 -3.22
N PHE A 224 3.55 -11.71 -3.61
CA PHE A 224 3.94 -10.49 -2.91
C PHE A 224 2.79 -9.48 -2.83
N LEU A 225 2.08 -9.22 -3.94
CA LEU A 225 0.92 -8.33 -3.94
C LEU A 225 -0.21 -8.85 -3.03
N CYS A 226 -0.48 -10.15 -3.05
CA CYS A 226 -1.46 -10.77 -2.16
C CYS A 226 -1.08 -10.60 -0.68
N SER A 227 0.20 -10.80 -0.33
CA SER A 227 0.67 -10.63 1.05
C SER A 227 0.52 -9.19 1.54
N ILE A 228 0.79 -8.20 0.67
CA ILE A 228 0.54 -6.79 1.00
C ILE A 228 -0.95 -6.53 1.19
N ALA A 229 -1.79 -7.09 0.31
CA ALA A 229 -3.24 -6.95 0.40
C ALA A 229 -3.81 -7.60 1.67
N LEU A 230 -3.14 -8.63 2.18
CA LEU A 230 -3.44 -9.31 3.45
C LEU A 230 -2.76 -8.66 4.67
N GLY A 231 -2.24 -7.45 4.56
CA GLY A 231 -1.75 -6.68 5.71
C GLY A 231 -0.25 -6.69 5.94
N MET A 232 0.55 -7.40 5.13
CA MET A 232 2.01 -7.38 5.27
C MET A 232 2.56 -5.97 5.16
N MET A 233 3.34 -5.56 6.16
CA MET A 233 3.93 -4.23 6.27
C MET A 233 5.45 -4.31 6.39
N PRO A 234 6.20 -3.36 5.76
CA PRO A 234 7.67 -3.37 5.84
C PRO A 234 8.25 -3.12 7.23
N SER A 235 7.49 -2.48 8.13
CA SER A 235 7.99 -2.04 9.45
C SER A 235 7.58 -2.94 10.60
N LYS A 236 6.79 -3.97 10.36
CA LYS A 236 6.31 -4.91 11.39
C LYS A 236 6.58 -6.34 10.95
N GLU A 237 6.94 -7.19 11.90
CA GLU A 237 7.00 -8.62 11.68
C GLU A 237 5.62 -9.12 11.24
N TRP A 238 5.62 -9.94 10.21
CA TRP A 238 4.44 -10.56 9.64
C TRP A 238 4.63 -12.08 9.70
N ASP A 239 3.64 -12.78 10.21
CA ASP A 239 3.67 -14.23 10.41
C ASP A 239 3.00 -15.02 9.28
N GLY A 240 2.55 -14.33 8.23
CA GLY A 240 1.88 -14.94 7.08
C GLY A 240 0.36 -15.03 7.23
N HIS A 241 -0.15 -14.57 8.35
CA HIS A 241 -1.58 -14.54 8.68
C HIS A 241 -1.95 -13.17 9.26
N ASP A 242 -3.17 -12.74 9.04
CA ASP A 242 -3.84 -11.61 9.70
C ASP A 242 -5.06 -12.11 10.46
#